data_dbc8b5fb144f7128ee51f09b6d6c339c
#
_entry.id   dbc8b5fb144f7128ee51f09b6d6c339c
#
_cell.length_a   1.000
_cell.length_b   1.000
_cell.length_c   1.000
_cell.angle_alpha   90.00
_cell.angle_beta   90.00
_cell.angle_gamma   90.00
#
_symmetry.space_group_name_H-M   'P 1'
#
loop_
_entity.id
_entity.type
_entity.pdbx_description
1 polymer ?
#
loop_
_entity_poly.entity_id
_entity_poly.type
_entity_poly.pdbx_seq_one_letter_code
_entity_poly.pdbx_strand_id
1 'polypeptide(L)'
;MEDHRQANCNVIGELIKSKYMSIKRVHTPHDIINNMLDDFGVSMGYQKAWRVREKALELARGNQDDSYQKLPIYLHMLKVSNPGWKHCRPIIVIDGTYLKTSFGGTLFTASTMDANNNIFPLAFGIGDSENDSSWLWFFIKLKETYGEREGMAIISDRHKSIENAIDDVYPKAFHGACIFHLCHAPTRRYTMMTSNIAESINAALKAARTLPITTMMEGLRSLVQKWVWKNGNEANGTFTQVTTDTETVLRENFIRAIKFRVFPVNTILYQVVVEQKGNFLVNLMEKTCECKRFQQDEIPCAHAIAVFTKTRLKTYDYVADYYKTTTMKATYDSTVHPLPNYSEWTLPETLNIIVLPPKSRKPPGRTRRKRIRSRGEPKVQIKCGRCAQQGHNRKTCRNEPILKLRNTTKSKKIDK
;
A
#
# COMPACT_ATOMS: atom_id res chain seq x y z
N MET A 1 -15.99 40.25 28.28
CA MET A 1 -15.84 39.32 27.13
C MET A 1 -16.89 39.75 26.11
N GLU A 2 -16.47 40.42 25.06
CA GLU A 2 -17.37 40.82 23.98
C GLU A 2 -17.84 39.58 23.25
N ASP A 3 -19.14 39.35 23.29
CA ASP A 3 -19.79 38.25 22.56
C ASP A 3 -19.83 38.65 21.07
N HIS A 4 -18.87 38.19 20.28
CA HIS A 4 -18.84 38.44 18.85
C HIS A 4 -19.95 37.65 18.16
N ARG A 5 -21.21 38.14 18.25
CA ARG A 5 -22.41 37.52 17.66
C ARG A 5 -22.30 37.23 16.18
N GLN A 6 -21.50 38.00 15.45
CA GLN A 6 -21.25 37.79 14.02
C GLN A 6 -20.25 36.64 13.74
N ALA A 7 -19.41 36.22 14.70
CA ALA A 7 -18.46 35.12 14.56
C ALA A 7 -19.16 33.76 14.69
N ASN A 8 -20.16 33.48 13.84
CA ASN A 8 -20.83 32.18 13.82
C ASN A 8 -19.98 31.13 13.07
N CYS A 9 -20.35 29.84 13.18
CA CYS A 9 -19.58 28.75 12.60
C CYS A 9 -19.49 28.78 11.06
N ASN A 10 -20.53 29.34 10.40
CA ASN A 10 -20.52 29.43 8.94
C ASN A 10 -19.55 30.51 8.45
N VAL A 11 -19.59 31.71 9.05
CA VAL A 11 -18.70 32.82 8.68
C VAL A 11 -17.25 32.47 8.94
N ILE A 12 -16.93 31.91 10.11
CA ILE A 12 -15.55 31.49 10.40
C ILE A 12 -15.14 30.30 9.52
N GLY A 13 -16.07 29.35 9.25
CA GLY A 13 -15.83 28.23 8.34
C GLY A 13 -15.44 28.68 6.93
N GLU A 14 -16.15 29.67 6.37
CA GLU A 14 -15.81 30.28 5.08
C GLU A 14 -14.45 30.97 5.12
N LEU A 15 -14.16 31.72 6.16
CA LEU A 15 -12.91 32.46 6.32
C LEU A 15 -11.68 31.53 6.29
N ILE A 16 -11.79 30.37 6.94
CA ILE A 16 -10.66 29.43 7.07
C ILE A 16 -10.71 28.26 6.09
N LYS A 17 -11.72 28.17 5.20
CA LYS A 17 -11.86 27.03 4.27
C LYS A 17 -10.64 26.82 3.39
N SER A 18 -9.96 27.89 2.98
CA SER A 18 -8.73 27.82 2.17
C SER A 18 -7.61 27.03 2.85
N LYS A 19 -7.55 27.07 4.19
CA LYS A 19 -6.59 26.28 4.98
C LYS A 19 -6.85 24.76 4.89
N TYR A 20 -8.08 24.34 4.50
CA TYR A 20 -8.51 22.94 4.37
C TYR A 20 -8.54 22.42 2.94
N MET A 21 -8.27 23.25 1.94
CA MET A 21 -8.12 22.82 0.53
C MET A 21 -6.92 21.85 0.37
N SER A 22 -5.84 22.07 1.12
CA SER A 22 -4.71 21.15 1.13
C SER A 22 -4.99 19.95 2.02
N ILE A 23 -4.90 18.74 1.43
CA ILE A 23 -5.10 17.47 2.16
C ILE A 23 -3.91 17.18 3.10
N LYS A 24 -2.74 17.72 2.81
CA LYS A 24 -1.49 17.43 3.57
C LYS A 24 -1.45 18.05 4.96
N ARG A 25 -2.10 19.19 5.15
CA ARG A 25 -2.07 19.91 6.43
C ARG A 25 -3.38 19.73 7.19
N VAL A 26 -3.31 19.11 8.36
CA VAL A 26 -4.46 18.90 9.25
C VAL A 26 -4.48 20.03 10.29
N HIS A 27 -5.43 20.96 10.17
CA HIS A 27 -5.69 21.97 11.19
C HIS A 27 -6.60 21.39 12.27
N THR A 28 -6.13 21.42 13.52
CA THR A 28 -6.89 20.95 14.68
C THR A 28 -7.83 22.06 15.22
N PRO A 29 -8.84 21.71 16.05
CA PRO A 29 -9.64 22.73 16.72
C PRO A 29 -8.81 23.71 17.58
N HIS A 30 -7.68 23.26 18.16
CA HIS A 30 -6.78 24.13 18.89
C HIS A 30 -6.07 25.15 17.99
N ASP A 31 -5.66 24.73 16.78
CA ASP A 31 -5.08 25.64 15.79
C ASP A 31 -6.10 26.73 15.38
N ILE A 32 -7.39 26.36 15.28
CA ILE A 32 -8.44 27.34 14.99
C ILE A 32 -8.60 28.34 16.14
N ILE A 33 -8.62 27.85 17.39
CA ILE A 33 -8.72 28.72 18.57
C ILE A 33 -7.59 29.74 18.57
N ASN A 34 -6.35 29.27 18.39
CA ASN A 34 -5.18 30.14 18.38
C ASN A 34 -5.20 31.13 17.21
N ASN A 35 -5.45 30.66 15.99
CA ASN A 35 -5.50 31.54 14.81
C ASN A 35 -6.61 32.60 14.92
N MET A 36 -7.79 32.22 15.45
CA MET A 36 -8.90 33.19 15.59
C MET A 36 -8.63 34.21 16.68
N LEU A 37 -7.90 33.83 17.71
CA LEU A 37 -7.46 34.76 18.75
C LEU A 37 -6.37 35.70 18.22
N ASP A 38 -5.36 35.13 17.56
CA ASP A 38 -4.17 35.87 17.07
C ASP A 38 -4.52 36.81 15.90
N ASP A 39 -5.28 36.27 14.89
CA ASP A 39 -5.57 37.01 13.65
C ASP A 39 -6.74 38.00 13.80
N PHE A 40 -7.73 37.69 14.67
CA PHE A 40 -9.01 38.42 14.73
C PHE A 40 -9.45 38.82 16.14
N GLY A 41 -8.69 38.49 17.19
CA GLY A 41 -9.05 38.77 18.59
C GLY A 41 -10.29 37.99 19.08
N VAL A 42 -10.73 36.97 18.32
CA VAL A 42 -11.97 36.21 18.61
C VAL A 42 -11.64 35.00 19.49
N SER A 43 -12.10 35.05 20.74
CA SER A 43 -12.01 33.93 21.68
C SER A 43 -13.15 32.94 21.44
N MET A 44 -12.87 31.63 21.42
CA MET A 44 -13.91 30.59 21.30
C MET A 44 -13.54 29.31 22.05
N GLY A 45 -14.57 28.61 22.52
CA GLY A 45 -14.42 27.31 23.16
C GLY A 45 -14.14 26.18 22.16
N TYR A 46 -13.57 25.07 22.64
CA TYR A 46 -13.21 23.90 21.82
C TYR A 46 -14.38 23.35 21.00
N GLN A 47 -15.60 23.28 21.57
CA GLN A 47 -16.78 22.78 20.83
C GLN A 47 -17.16 23.67 19.64
N LYS A 48 -17.06 25.00 19.80
CA LYS A 48 -17.31 25.96 18.70
C LYS A 48 -16.23 25.80 17.63
N ALA A 49 -14.95 25.73 18.00
CA ALA A 49 -13.85 25.50 17.09
C ALA A 49 -13.95 24.16 16.34
N TRP A 50 -14.44 23.11 17.00
CA TRP A 50 -14.73 21.83 16.36
C TRP A 50 -15.85 21.96 15.30
N ARG A 51 -16.96 22.63 15.62
CA ARG A 51 -18.04 22.88 14.64
C ARG A 51 -17.58 23.72 13.46
N VAL A 52 -16.78 24.75 13.72
CA VAL A 52 -16.14 25.60 12.68
C VAL A 52 -15.28 24.74 11.77
N ARG A 53 -14.48 23.84 12.34
CA ARG A 53 -13.65 22.92 11.58
C ARG A 53 -14.49 22.02 10.67
N GLU A 54 -15.54 21.40 11.19
CA GLU A 54 -16.44 20.53 10.40
C GLU A 54 -17.08 21.32 9.27
N LYS A 55 -17.52 22.57 9.53
CA LYS A 55 -18.08 23.44 8.50
C LYS A 55 -17.06 23.85 7.44
N ALA A 56 -15.84 24.22 7.83
CA ALA A 56 -14.77 24.53 6.91
C ALA A 56 -14.39 23.32 6.03
N LEU A 57 -14.39 22.10 6.59
CA LEU A 57 -14.17 20.86 5.85
C LEU A 57 -15.31 20.58 4.85
N GLU A 58 -16.56 20.76 5.23
CA GLU A 58 -17.71 20.63 4.35
C GLU A 58 -17.63 21.60 3.16
N LEU A 59 -17.34 22.88 3.44
CA LEU A 59 -17.19 23.92 2.42
C LEU A 59 -16.00 23.70 1.49
N ALA A 60 -14.89 23.17 2.02
CA ALA A 60 -13.67 22.92 1.23
C ALA A 60 -13.72 21.63 0.41
N ARG A 61 -14.42 20.60 0.90
CA ARG A 61 -14.33 19.22 0.39
C ARG A 61 -15.67 18.65 -0.06
N GLY A 62 -16.78 19.34 0.15
CA GLY A 62 -18.13 18.89 -0.15
C GLY A 62 -18.80 18.17 1.02
N ASN A 63 -20.13 18.02 0.91
CA ASN A 63 -20.94 17.32 1.88
C ASN A 63 -20.78 15.80 1.72
N GLN A 64 -20.71 15.07 2.84
CA GLN A 64 -20.55 13.62 2.82
C GLN A 64 -21.80 12.89 2.33
N ASP A 65 -23.00 13.39 2.66
CA ASP A 65 -24.28 12.79 2.23
C ASP A 65 -24.46 12.92 0.70
N ASP A 66 -24.21 14.10 0.14
CA ASP A 66 -24.28 14.37 -1.31
C ASP A 66 -23.26 13.54 -2.09
N SER A 67 -22.14 13.24 -1.45
CA SER A 67 -21.08 12.45 -2.04
C SER A 67 -21.52 11.01 -2.35
N TYR A 68 -22.38 10.40 -1.52
CA TYR A 68 -22.95 9.07 -1.80
C TYR A 68 -23.92 9.11 -2.99
N GLN A 69 -24.70 10.14 -3.14
CA GLN A 69 -25.63 10.29 -4.27
C GLN A 69 -24.88 10.43 -5.61
N LYS A 70 -23.71 11.05 -5.59
CA LYS A 70 -22.86 11.24 -6.77
C LYS A 70 -22.03 10.01 -7.13
N LEU A 71 -21.94 9.01 -6.26
CA LEU A 71 -21.08 7.85 -6.43
C LEU A 71 -21.39 7.03 -7.68
N PRO A 72 -22.65 6.69 -8.02
CA PRO A 72 -22.95 5.89 -9.21
C PRO A 72 -22.47 6.52 -10.51
N ILE A 73 -22.74 7.83 -10.69
CA ILE A 73 -22.31 8.55 -11.89
C ILE A 73 -20.77 8.65 -11.95
N TYR A 74 -20.13 8.89 -10.80
CA TYR A 74 -18.67 8.91 -10.71
C TYR A 74 -18.05 7.57 -11.12
N LEU A 75 -18.59 6.45 -10.63
CA LEU A 75 -18.11 5.10 -10.97
C LEU A 75 -18.36 4.75 -12.44
N HIS A 76 -19.49 5.20 -13.03
CA HIS A 76 -19.74 5.03 -14.45
C HIS A 76 -18.65 5.71 -15.29
N MET A 77 -18.28 6.93 -14.96
CA MET A 77 -17.23 7.70 -15.66
C MET A 77 -15.84 7.09 -15.50
N LEU A 78 -15.58 6.40 -14.37
CA LEU A 78 -14.28 5.74 -14.13
C LEU A 78 -14.09 4.42 -14.88
N LYS A 79 -15.16 3.71 -15.26
CA LYS A 79 -15.14 2.34 -15.79
C LYS A 79 -14.39 2.19 -17.12
N VAL A 80 -14.10 3.30 -17.79
CA VAL A 80 -13.59 3.30 -19.17
C VAL A 80 -12.05 3.18 -19.27
N SER A 81 -11.25 3.11 -18.19
CA SER A 81 -9.89 3.65 -18.26
C SER A 81 -8.67 2.77 -17.92
N ASN A 82 -8.72 1.47 -17.56
CA ASN A 82 -7.47 0.81 -17.12
C ASN A 82 -7.22 -0.64 -17.58
N PRO A 83 -6.43 -0.91 -18.65
CA PRO A 83 -6.03 -2.28 -19.07
C PRO A 83 -4.58 -2.71 -18.73
N GLY A 84 -3.72 -1.86 -18.13
CA GLY A 84 -2.27 -2.11 -18.01
C GLY A 84 -1.80 -3.25 -17.09
N TRP A 85 -2.66 -3.83 -16.25
CA TRP A 85 -2.29 -4.81 -15.20
C TRP A 85 -1.76 -6.17 -15.71
N LYS A 86 -2.08 -6.55 -16.95
CA LYS A 86 -1.70 -7.85 -17.55
C LYS A 86 -0.19 -8.10 -17.58
N HIS A 87 0.58 -7.03 -17.55
CA HIS A 87 2.04 -7.05 -17.62
C HIS A 87 2.73 -7.02 -16.24
N CYS A 88 1.96 -6.81 -15.16
CA CYS A 88 2.48 -6.86 -13.79
C CYS A 88 2.75 -8.30 -13.33
N ARG A 89 3.49 -8.43 -12.23
CA ARG A 89 3.75 -9.74 -11.60
C ARG A 89 2.47 -10.43 -11.18
N PRO A 90 2.41 -11.77 -11.19
CA PRO A 90 1.22 -12.51 -10.76
C PRO A 90 1.12 -12.57 -9.22
N ILE A 91 1.25 -11.42 -8.58
CA ILE A 91 1.14 -11.24 -7.14
C ILE A 91 0.12 -10.15 -6.86
N ILE A 92 -0.81 -10.38 -5.93
CA ILE A 92 -1.75 -9.37 -5.47
C ILE A 92 -1.61 -9.22 -3.97
N VAL A 93 -1.35 -7.99 -3.53
CA VAL A 93 -1.34 -7.60 -2.12
C VAL A 93 -2.69 -6.99 -1.79
N ILE A 94 -3.38 -7.57 -0.82
CA ILE A 94 -4.71 -7.15 -0.36
C ILE A 94 -4.61 -6.58 1.05
N ASP A 95 -5.30 -5.47 1.28
CA ASP A 95 -5.38 -4.87 2.60
C ASP A 95 -6.70 -4.12 2.79
N GLY A 96 -7.18 -4.08 4.03
CA GLY A 96 -8.34 -3.33 4.46
C GLY A 96 -7.95 -2.20 5.41
N THR A 97 -8.51 -1.01 5.22
CA THR A 97 -8.21 0.11 6.09
C THR A 97 -9.43 0.95 6.40
N TYR A 98 -9.63 1.28 7.67
CA TYR A 98 -10.81 2.03 8.12
C TYR A 98 -10.87 3.45 7.54
N LEU A 99 -12.05 3.83 7.04
CA LEU A 99 -12.37 5.18 6.67
C LEU A 99 -12.55 6.04 7.93
N LYS A 100 -12.08 7.28 7.86
CA LYS A 100 -12.15 8.25 8.96
C LYS A 100 -13.27 9.27 8.76
N THR A 101 -14.23 8.95 7.91
CA THR A 101 -15.44 9.73 7.66
C THR A 101 -16.46 9.56 8.80
N SER A 102 -17.50 10.41 8.84
CA SER A 102 -18.57 10.31 9.84
C SER A 102 -19.34 8.98 9.73
N PHE A 103 -19.46 8.42 8.53
CA PHE A 103 -20.13 7.13 8.31
C PHE A 103 -19.23 5.93 8.62
N GLY A 104 -17.91 6.10 8.63
CA GLY A 104 -16.98 4.99 8.81
C GLY A 104 -16.85 4.15 7.54
N GLY A 105 -16.81 2.82 7.70
CA GLY A 105 -16.57 1.86 6.62
C GLY A 105 -15.11 1.48 6.46
N THR A 106 -14.84 0.59 5.51
CA THR A 106 -13.50 0.08 5.18
C THR A 106 -13.19 0.34 3.72
N LEU A 107 -12.01 0.85 3.44
CA LEU A 107 -11.42 0.92 2.11
C LEU A 107 -10.62 -0.35 1.88
N PHE A 108 -11.05 -1.19 0.94
CA PHE A 108 -10.31 -2.35 0.45
C PHE A 108 -9.36 -1.91 -0.66
N THR A 109 -8.15 -2.44 -0.64
CA THR A 109 -7.13 -2.16 -1.64
C THR A 109 -6.56 -3.44 -2.19
N ALA A 110 -6.44 -3.53 -3.51
CA ALA A 110 -5.67 -4.55 -4.19
C ALA A 110 -4.56 -3.86 -4.99
N SER A 111 -3.35 -4.38 -4.87
CA SER A 111 -2.19 -3.84 -5.55
C SER A 111 -1.23 -4.95 -5.97
N THR A 112 -0.42 -4.66 -6.96
CA THR A 112 0.66 -5.52 -7.43
C THR A 112 1.94 -4.71 -7.56
N MET A 113 2.96 -5.30 -8.15
CA MET A 113 4.21 -4.63 -8.51
C MET A 113 4.47 -4.71 -10.00
N ASP A 114 5.00 -3.63 -10.52
CA ASP A 114 5.54 -3.60 -11.87
C ASP A 114 6.91 -4.32 -11.98
N ALA A 115 7.49 -4.25 -13.15
CA ALA A 115 8.79 -4.83 -13.46
C ALA A 115 9.94 -4.24 -12.62
N ASN A 116 9.81 -2.99 -12.15
CA ASN A 116 10.86 -2.26 -11.41
C ASN A 116 10.52 -2.08 -9.91
N ASN A 117 9.76 -3.02 -9.32
CA ASN A 117 9.33 -3.01 -7.91
C ASN A 117 8.48 -1.79 -7.49
N ASN A 118 7.95 -1.00 -8.44
CA ASN A 118 7.01 0.05 -8.10
C ASN A 118 5.63 -0.54 -7.82
N ILE A 119 4.94 0.02 -6.84
CA ILE A 119 3.59 -0.40 -6.49
C ILE A 119 2.63 0.01 -7.60
N PHE A 120 1.86 -0.95 -8.11
CA PHE A 120 0.80 -0.74 -9.09
C PHE A 120 -0.56 -1.04 -8.46
N PRO A 121 -1.40 -0.01 -8.20
CA PRO A 121 -2.75 -0.22 -7.67
C PRO A 121 -3.63 -0.91 -8.71
N LEU A 122 -4.31 -1.99 -8.30
CA LEU A 122 -5.25 -2.73 -9.14
C LEU A 122 -6.68 -2.27 -8.92
N ALA A 123 -7.12 -2.27 -7.67
CA ALA A 123 -8.50 -1.97 -7.34
C ALA A 123 -8.63 -1.28 -5.97
N PHE A 124 -9.67 -0.46 -5.86
CA PHE A 124 -10.16 0.11 -4.63
C PHE A 124 -11.63 -0.28 -4.46
N GLY A 125 -11.99 -0.76 -3.27
CA GLY A 125 -13.37 -1.09 -2.90
C GLY A 125 -13.76 -0.42 -1.60
N ILE A 126 -15.05 -0.15 -1.42
CA ILE A 126 -15.59 0.42 -0.18
C ILE A 126 -16.67 -0.50 0.32
N GLY A 127 -16.54 -0.94 1.56
CA GLY A 127 -17.52 -1.77 2.26
C GLY A 127 -17.83 -1.23 3.66
N ASP A 128 -18.83 -1.81 4.28
CA ASP A 128 -19.25 -1.42 5.62
C ASP A 128 -18.21 -1.75 6.69
N SER A 129 -17.63 -2.94 6.58
CA SER A 129 -16.62 -3.46 7.51
C SER A 129 -15.86 -4.63 6.89
N GLU A 130 -14.80 -5.05 7.55
CA GLU A 130 -14.05 -6.27 7.20
C GLU A 130 -14.81 -7.50 7.68
N ASN A 131 -15.75 -7.99 6.86
CA ASN A 131 -16.55 -9.18 7.09
C ASN A 131 -16.54 -10.11 5.87
N ASP A 132 -17.07 -11.32 6.01
CA ASP A 132 -17.05 -12.35 4.95
C ASP A 132 -17.75 -11.87 3.67
N SER A 133 -18.92 -11.23 3.79
CA SER A 133 -19.68 -10.76 2.62
C SER A 133 -18.98 -9.64 1.86
N SER A 134 -18.35 -8.70 2.57
CA SER A 134 -17.64 -7.58 1.96
C SER A 134 -16.36 -8.05 1.25
N TRP A 135 -15.61 -8.94 1.87
CA TRP A 135 -14.41 -9.51 1.24
C TRP A 135 -14.75 -10.41 0.06
N LEU A 136 -15.78 -11.28 0.19
CA LEU A 136 -16.24 -12.11 -0.91
C LEU A 136 -16.66 -11.28 -2.12
N TRP A 137 -17.45 -10.22 -1.90
CA TRP A 137 -17.84 -9.28 -2.96
C TRP A 137 -16.61 -8.64 -3.63
N PHE A 138 -15.65 -8.17 -2.84
CA PHE A 138 -14.45 -7.52 -3.38
C PHE A 138 -13.62 -8.47 -4.25
N PHE A 139 -13.42 -9.72 -3.80
CA PHE A 139 -12.68 -10.73 -4.55
C PHE A 139 -13.42 -11.18 -5.82
N ILE A 140 -14.75 -11.33 -5.78
CA ILE A 140 -15.54 -11.62 -6.99
C ILE A 140 -15.32 -10.53 -8.03
N LYS A 141 -15.44 -9.25 -7.65
CA LYS A 141 -15.23 -8.11 -8.56
C LYS A 141 -13.80 -8.03 -9.07
N LEU A 142 -12.85 -8.37 -8.24
CA LEU A 142 -11.44 -8.44 -8.63
C LEU A 142 -11.23 -9.55 -9.69
N LYS A 143 -11.80 -10.72 -9.48
CA LYS A 143 -11.71 -11.86 -10.43
C LYS A 143 -12.45 -11.59 -11.74
N GLU A 144 -13.63 -10.98 -11.71
CA GLU A 144 -14.35 -10.55 -12.91
C GLU A 144 -13.50 -9.59 -13.78
N THR A 145 -12.72 -8.72 -13.14
CA THR A 145 -11.93 -7.71 -13.85
C THR A 145 -10.59 -8.24 -14.33
N TYR A 146 -9.91 -9.02 -13.48
CA TYR A 146 -8.50 -9.39 -13.67
C TYR A 146 -8.29 -10.86 -13.98
N GLY A 147 -9.29 -11.71 -13.75
CA GLY A 147 -9.19 -13.16 -13.94
C GLY A 147 -8.27 -13.81 -12.90
N GLU A 148 -7.88 -15.04 -13.21
CA GLU A 148 -6.91 -15.82 -12.45
C GLU A 148 -5.75 -16.19 -13.36
N ARG A 149 -4.51 -16.06 -12.86
CA ARG A 149 -3.28 -16.35 -13.62
C ARG A 149 -2.55 -17.52 -12.99
N GLU A 150 -1.90 -18.31 -13.83
CA GLU A 150 -1.05 -19.40 -13.36
C GLU A 150 0.09 -18.87 -12.47
N GLY A 151 0.33 -19.57 -11.35
CA GLY A 151 1.33 -19.18 -10.36
C GLY A 151 0.99 -17.91 -9.58
N MET A 152 -0.27 -17.49 -9.59
CA MET A 152 -0.74 -16.30 -8.85
C MET A 152 -0.61 -16.50 -7.35
N ALA A 153 -0.09 -15.48 -6.67
CA ALA A 153 -0.04 -15.41 -5.22
C ALA A 153 -0.86 -14.23 -4.71
N ILE A 154 -1.67 -14.46 -3.67
CA ILE A 154 -2.40 -13.41 -2.97
C ILE A 154 -1.84 -13.28 -1.56
N ILE A 155 -1.49 -12.07 -1.20
CA ILE A 155 -0.87 -11.75 0.08
C ILE A 155 -1.80 -10.81 0.85
N SER A 156 -2.10 -11.18 2.10
CA SER A 156 -2.97 -10.39 2.96
C SER A 156 -2.50 -10.43 4.42
N ASP A 157 -3.22 -9.72 5.27
CA ASP A 157 -3.14 -9.96 6.72
C ASP A 157 -3.85 -11.29 7.10
N ARG A 158 -3.83 -11.62 8.39
CA ARG A 158 -4.39 -12.89 8.91
C ARG A 158 -5.89 -12.80 9.22
N HIS A 159 -6.63 -12.00 8.51
CA HIS A 159 -8.06 -11.89 8.72
C HIS A 159 -8.79 -13.10 8.11
N LYS A 160 -9.56 -13.83 8.92
CA LYS A 160 -10.21 -15.08 8.48
C LYS A 160 -11.17 -14.91 7.31
N SER A 161 -11.87 -13.76 7.25
CA SER A 161 -12.77 -13.45 6.13
C SER A 161 -12.04 -13.27 4.80
N ILE A 162 -10.77 -12.84 4.82
CA ILE A 162 -9.94 -12.78 3.62
C ILE A 162 -9.57 -14.18 3.16
N GLU A 163 -9.13 -15.04 4.08
CA GLU A 163 -8.78 -16.43 3.79
C GLU A 163 -9.97 -17.16 3.17
N ASN A 164 -11.16 -17.11 3.80
CA ASN A 164 -12.37 -17.72 3.29
C ASN A 164 -12.71 -17.23 1.86
N ALA A 165 -12.65 -15.91 1.63
CA ALA A 165 -12.97 -15.34 0.32
C ALA A 165 -11.93 -15.70 -0.77
N ILE A 166 -10.65 -15.89 -0.40
CA ILE A 166 -9.64 -16.38 -1.35
C ILE A 166 -9.90 -17.83 -1.71
N ASP A 167 -10.16 -18.70 -0.72
CA ASP A 167 -10.44 -20.11 -0.94
C ASP A 167 -11.65 -20.30 -1.87
N ASP A 168 -12.71 -19.48 -1.69
CA ASP A 168 -13.92 -19.53 -2.51
C ASP A 168 -13.72 -19.00 -3.93
N VAL A 169 -12.98 -17.90 -4.09
CA VAL A 169 -12.90 -17.17 -5.37
C VAL A 169 -11.66 -17.54 -6.17
N TYR A 170 -10.51 -17.74 -5.52
CA TYR A 170 -9.21 -18.02 -6.14
C TYR A 170 -8.60 -19.34 -5.65
N PRO A 171 -9.26 -20.50 -5.85
CA PRO A 171 -8.82 -21.77 -5.27
C PRO A 171 -7.47 -22.27 -5.79
N LYS A 172 -6.97 -21.75 -6.92
CA LYS A 172 -5.66 -22.10 -7.50
C LYS A 172 -4.56 -21.13 -7.09
N ALA A 173 -4.90 -19.99 -6.50
CA ALA A 173 -3.92 -19.01 -6.08
C ALA A 173 -3.26 -19.44 -4.77
N PHE A 174 -1.95 -19.19 -4.65
CA PHE A 174 -1.27 -19.37 -3.37
C PHE A 174 -1.66 -18.24 -2.42
N HIS A 175 -2.19 -18.57 -1.24
CA HIS A 175 -2.48 -17.59 -0.20
C HIS A 175 -1.33 -17.47 0.80
N GLY A 176 -0.73 -16.30 0.92
CA GLY A 176 0.32 -15.97 1.88
C GLY A 176 -0.17 -14.99 2.94
N ALA A 177 -0.42 -15.47 4.16
CA ALA A 177 -0.93 -14.63 5.24
C ALA A 177 0.16 -13.80 5.97
N CYS A 178 1.43 -13.92 5.64
CA CYS A 178 2.55 -13.06 6.09
C CYS A 178 3.86 -13.51 5.43
N ILE A 179 4.93 -12.71 5.63
CA ILE A 179 6.31 -13.02 5.16
C ILE A 179 6.75 -14.43 5.55
N PHE A 180 6.42 -14.89 6.77
CA PHE A 180 6.81 -16.21 7.26
C PHE A 180 6.19 -17.35 6.44
N HIS A 181 4.91 -17.22 6.05
CA HIS A 181 4.23 -18.22 5.22
C HIS A 181 4.69 -18.17 3.76
N LEU A 182 5.02 -16.99 3.23
CA LEU A 182 5.68 -16.85 1.93
C LEU A 182 7.07 -17.51 1.89
N CYS A 183 7.78 -17.51 3.01
CA CYS A 183 9.06 -18.21 3.14
C CYS A 183 8.93 -19.72 2.98
N HIS A 184 7.75 -20.29 3.17
CA HIS A 184 7.44 -21.71 3.03
C HIS A 184 6.67 -22.03 1.74
N ALA A 185 6.35 -21.01 0.91
CA ALA A 185 5.74 -21.21 -0.40
C ALA A 185 6.70 -22.02 -1.29
N PRO A 186 6.26 -23.14 -1.87
CA PRO A 186 7.16 -24.06 -2.54
C PRO A 186 7.75 -23.52 -3.86
N THR A 187 7.19 -22.49 -4.47
CA THR A 187 7.49 -22.17 -5.86
C THR A 187 8.02 -20.78 -6.18
N ARG A 188 7.52 -19.68 -5.62
CA ARG A 188 7.94 -18.34 -6.06
C ARG A 188 7.85 -17.32 -4.92
N ARG A 189 8.95 -16.64 -4.60
CA ARG A 189 9.01 -15.64 -3.48
C ARG A 189 8.95 -14.20 -3.92
N TYR A 190 9.32 -13.90 -5.15
CA TYR A 190 9.41 -12.53 -5.71
C TYR A 190 10.10 -11.50 -4.80
N THR A 191 10.95 -11.94 -3.89
CA THR A 191 11.76 -11.12 -2.94
C THR A 191 10.95 -10.04 -2.19
N MET A 192 9.65 -10.28 -1.94
CA MET A 192 8.75 -9.24 -1.43
C MET A 192 8.61 -9.28 0.09
N MET A 193 8.86 -8.13 0.72
CA MET A 193 8.51 -7.84 2.12
C MET A 193 7.10 -7.21 2.16
N THR A 194 6.10 -8.01 2.42
CA THR A 194 4.67 -7.70 2.22
C THR A 194 4.10 -6.55 3.02
N SER A 195 4.56 -6.34 4.26
CA SER A 195 4.12 -5.22 5.10
C SER A 195 4.42 -3.86 4.45
N ASN A 196 5.55 -3.74 3.75
CA ASN A 196 5.97 -2.48 3.18
C ASN A 196 5.06 -1.97 2.05
N ILE A 197 4.45 -2.87 1.25
CA ILE A 197 3.55 -2.47 0.15
C ILE A 197 2.22 -1.96 0.72
N ALA A 198 1.58 -2.74 1.58
CA ALA A 198 0.34 -2.35 2.22
C ALA A 198 0.52 -1.09 3.07
N GLU A 199 1.61 -1.00 3.84
CA GLU A 199 1.96 0.19 4.63
C GLU A 199 2.20 1.42 3.75
N SER A 200 2.89 1.28 2.62
CA SER A 200 3.16 2.37 1.67
C SER A 200 1.87 2.89 1.03
N ILE A 201 0.98 2.00 0.60
CA ILE A 201 -0.34 2.37 0.09
C ILE A 201 -1.15 3.06 1.19
N ASN A 202 -1.23 2.48 2.37
CA ASN A 202 -1.95 3.06 3.50
C ASN A 202 -1.41 4.44 3.90
N ALA A 203 -0.11 4.66 3.83
CA ALA A 203 0.51 5.96 4.07
C ALA A 203 0.10 6.98 2.99
N ALA A 204 0.12 6.57 1.71
CA ALA A 204 -0.32 7.41 0.59
C ALA A 204 -1.82 7.77 0.69
N LEU A 205 -2.65 6.83 1.15
CA LEU A 205 -4.10 6.99 1.28
C LEU A 205 -4.53 7.65 2.61
N LYS A 206 -3.63 7.85 3.56
CA LYS A 206 -3.95 8.34 4.91
C LYS A 206 -4.77 9.62 4.92
N ALA A 207 -4.44 10.56 4.05
CA ALA A 207 -5.15 11.83 3.93
C ALA A 207 -6.50 11.66 3.22
N ALA A 208 -6.56 10.85 2.17
CA ALA A 208 -7.77 10.60 1.38
C ALA A 208 -8.89 9.98 2.22
N ARG A 209 -8.57 9.08 3.16
CA ARG A 209 -9.54 8.40 4.04
C ARG A 209 -10.37 9.31 4.94
N THR A 210 -10.06 10.60 5.02
CA THR A 210 -10.82 11.60 5.77
C THR A 210 -11.80 12.39 4.90
N LEU A 211 -11.80 12.14 3.59
CA LEU A 211 -12.58 12.90 2.61
C LEU A 211 -13.95 12.25 2.37
N PRO A 212 -14.95 13.03 1.90
CA PRO A 212 -16.17 12.47 1.32
C PRO A 212 -15.84 11.48 0.19
N ILE A 213 -16.69 10.48 -0.02
CA ILE A 213 -16.36 9.32 -0.88
C ILE A 213 -15.95 9.74 -2.29
N THR A 214 -16.72 10.57 -2.97
CA THR A 214 -16.38 10.99 -4.35
C THR A 214 -15.09 11.80 -4.40
N THR A 215 -14.89 12.70 -3.43
CA THR A 215 -13.62 13.47 -3.30
C THR A 215 -12.44 12.56 -3.00
N MET A 216 -12.64 11.52 -2.18
CA MET A 216 -11.64 10.49 -1.91
C MET A 216 -11.29 9.73 -3.17
N MET A 217 -12.29 9.25 -3.92
CA MET A 217 -12.09 8.51 -5.17
C MET A 217 -11.35 9.34 -6.22
N GLU A 218 -11.68 10.63 -6.34
CA GLU A 218 -10.94 11.55 -7.22
C GLU A 218 -9.49 11.75 -6.76
N GLY A 219 -9.26 11.81 -5.46
CA GLY A 219 -7.92 11.81 -4.88
C GLY A 219 -7.12 10.53 -5.21
N LEU A 220 -7.77 9.37 -5.14
CA LEU A 220 -7.17 8.08 -5.53
C LEU A 220 -6.86 8.03 -7.02
N ARG A 221 -7.80 8.43 -7.88
CA ARG A 221 -7.61 8.52 -9.32
C ARG A 221 -6.40 9.42 -9.67
N SER A 222 -6.35 10.61 -9.07
CA SER A 222 -5.25 11.56 -9.26
C SER A 222 -3.89 10.99 -8.78
N LEU A 223 -3.89 10.22 -7.70
CA LEU A 223 -2.70 9.53 -7.20
C LEU A 223 -2.21 8.48 -8.20
N VAL A 224 -3.13 7.63 -8.70
CA VAL A 224 -2.83 6.60 -9.71
C VAL A 224 -2.30 7.26 -10.99
N GLN A 225 -2.94 8.33 -11.46
CA GLN A 225 -2.49 9.09 -12.64
C GLN A 225 -1.04 9.59 -12.48
N LYS A 226 -0.70 10.14 -11.31
CA LYS A 226 0.68 10.59 -11.03
C LYS A 226 1.68 9.45 -11.01
N TRP A 227 1.32 8.30 -10.46
CA TRP A 227 2.19 7.13 -10.42
C TRP A 227 2.39 6.55 -11.82
N VAL A 228 1.31 6.39 -12.60
CA VAL A 228 1.39 5.92 -13.99
C VAL A 228 2.27 6.84 -14.82
N TRP A 229 2.09 8.15 -14.73
CA TRP A 229 2.93 9.13 -15.42
C TRP A 229 4.40 9.05 -15.02
N LYS A 230 4.68 9.06 -13.71
CA LYS A 230 6.05 8.99 -13.19
C LYS A 230 6.76 7.73 -13.65
N ASN A 231 6.14 6.57 -13.43
CA ASN A 231 6.75 5.28 -13.72
C ASN A 231 6.81 5.00 -15.23
N GLY A 232 5.86 5.54 -16.01
CA GLY A 232 5.90 5.50 -17.46
C GLY A 232 7.09 6.29 -18.03
N ASN A 233 7.38 7.47 -17.50
CA ASN A 233 8.57 8.23 -17.88
C ASN A 233 9.86 7.50 -17.51
N GLU A 234 9.91 6.85 -16.32
CA GLU A 234 11.02 6.02 -15.91
C GLU A 234 11.22 4.84 -16.86
N ALA A 235 10.14 4.14 -17.23
CA ALA A 235 10.18 3.05 -18.20
C ALA A 235 10.70 3.50 -19.55
N ASN A 236 10.25 4.65 -20.05
CA ASN A 236 10.68 5.21 -21.34
C ASN A 236 12.15 5.68 -21.32
N GLY A 237 12.63 6.17 -20.17
CA GLY A 237 14.03 6.54 -19.97
C GLY A 237 14.97 5.35 -19.72
N THR A 238 14.45 4.13 -19.61
CA THR A 238 15.27 2.92 -19.39
C THR A 238 15.65 2.30 -20.74
N PHE A 239 16.96 2.18 -21.00
CA PHE A 239 17.52 1.64 -22.25
C PHE A 239 18.09 0.23 -22.12
N THR A 240 18.21 -0.31 -20.92
CA THR A 240 18.65 -1.68 -20.64
C THR A 240 17.55 -2.69 -21.00
N GLN A 241 17.92 -3.96 -21.26
CA GLN A 241 16.95 -5.02 -21.60
C GLN A 241 16.03 -5.35 -20.43
N VAL A 242 16.52 -5.22 -19.21
CA VAL A 242 15.76 -5.39 -17.97
C VAL A 242 15.69 -4.08 -17.20
N THR A 243 14.80 -3.98 -16.22
CA THR A 243 14.62 -2.78 -15.40
C THR A 243 15.85 -2.47 -14.54
N THR A 244 15.97 -1.24 -14.09
CA THR A 244 17.13 -0.75 -13.32
C THR A 244 17.37 -1.53 -12.03
N ASP A 245 16.33 -1.91 -11.32
CA ASP A 245 16.42 -2.73 -10.11
C ASP A 245 16.94 -4.13 -10.44
N THR A 246 16.40 -4.74 -11.50
CA THR A 246 16.84 -6.07 -11.95
C THR A 246 18.28 -6.05 -12.43
N GLU A 247 18.69 -5.01 -13.18
CA GLU A 247 20.07 -4.82 -13.61
C GLU A 247 21.03 -4.73 -12.42
N THR A 248 20.62 -4.03 -11.36
CA THR A 248 21.40 -3.93 -10.11
C THR A 248 21.57 -5.30 -9.46
N VAL A 249 20.49 -6.10 -9.37
CA VAL A 249 20.55 -7.47 -8.81
C VAL A 249 21.46 -8.37 -9.65
N LEU A 250 21.36 -8.32 -10.98
CA LEU A 250 22.20 -9.09 -11.88
C LEU A 250 23.69 -8.72 -11.73
N ARG A 251 23.99 -7.44 -11.62
CA ARG A 251 25.36 -6.94 -11.41
C ARG A 251 25.93 -7.41 -10.08
N GLU A 252 25.18 -7.33 -9.00
CA GLU A 252 25.59 -7.86 -7.70
C GLU A 252 25.83 -9.36 -7.74
N ASN A 253 24.96 -10.11 -8.40
CA ASN A 253 25.10 -11.54 -8.54
C ASN A 253 26.32 -11.89 -9.44
N PHE A 254 26.60 -11.11 -10.47
CA PHE A 254 27.79 -11.26 -11.32
C PHE A 254 29.07 -11.06 -10.52
N ILE A 255 29.18 -10.01 -9.70
CA ILE A 255 30.35 -9.76 -8.83
C ILE A 255 30.61 -10.96 -7.90
N ARG A 256 29.53 -11.57 -7.37
CA ARG A 256 29.65 -12.78 -6.53
C ARG A 256 30.07 -14.00 -7.36
N ALA A 257 29.55 -14.13 -8.59
CA ALA A 257 29.78 -15.26 -9.49
C ALA A 257 31.25 -15.42 -9.94
N ILE A 258 31.99 -14.31 -10.06
CA ILE A 258 33.41 -14.31 -10.48
C ILE A 258 34.28 -15.23 -9.61
N LYS A 259 33.93 -15.38 -8.33
CA LYS A 259 34.69 -16.18 -7.34
C LYS A 259 34.31 -17.67 -7.37
N PHE A 260 33.38 -18.11 -8.21
CA PHE A 260 32.85 -19.46 -8.18
C PHE A 260 33.54 -20.34 -9.24
N ARG A 261 33.77 -21.60 -8.89
CA ARG A 261 34.29 -22.60 -9.82
C ARG A 261 33.13 -23.44 -10.37
N VAL A 262 33.09 -23.61 -11.66
CA VAL A 262 31.99 -24.31 -12.36
C VAL A 262 32.52 -25.58 -13.01
N PHE A 263 31.86 -26.70 -12.77
CA PHE A 263 32.14 -28.01 -13.33
C PHE A 263 30.89 -28.53 -14.08
N PRO A 264 31.03 -28.91 -15.37
CA PRO A 264 29.91 -29.50 -16.09
C PRO A 264 29.65 -30.92 -15.58
N VAL A 265 28.39 -31.27 -15.32
CA VAL A 265 27.93 -32.63 -15.06
C VAL A 265 27.42 -33.23 -16.37
N ASN A 266 26.65 -32.46 -17.14
CA ASN A 266 26.22 -32.73 -18.49
C ASN A 266 25.94 -31.42 -19.23
N THR A 267 25.27 -31.46 -20.40
CA THR A 267 24.94 -30.26 -21.20
C THR A 267 23.94 -29.31 -20.54
N ILE A 268 23.17 -29.78 -19.54
CA ILE A 268 22.09 -29.03 -18.89
C ILE A 268 22.40 -28.76 -17.41
N LEU A 269 23.12 -29.68 -16.76
CA LEU A 269 23.39 -29.67 -15.32
C LEU A 269 24.84 -29.31 -15.02
N TYR A 270 25.04 -28.36 -14.11
CA TYR A 270 26.36 -27.86 -13.72
C TYR A 270 26.50 -27.82 -12.20
N GLN A 271 27.67 -28.21 -11.72
CA GLN A 271 28.06 -28.06 -10.31
C GLN A 271 28.85 -26.77 -10.15
N VAL A 272 28.43 -25.95 -9.19
CA VAL A 272 29.09 -24.69 -8.82
C VAL A 272 29.65 -24.82 -7.43
N VAL A 273 30.95 -24.68 -7.29
CA VAL A 273 31.70 -24.78 -6.03
C VAL A 273 31.93 -23.37 -5.49
N VAL A 274 31.51 -23.13 -4.27
CA VAL A 274 31.71 -21.86 -3.55
C VAL A 274 32.60 -22.15 -2.33
N GLU A 275 33.78 -21.53 -2.26
CA GLU A 275 34.70 -21.70 -1.14
C GLU A 275 33.97 -21.39 0.18
N GLN A 276 34.12 -22.28 1.16
CA GLN A 276 33.53 -22.24 2.50
C GLN A 276 31.97 -22.35 2.57
N LYS A 277 31.25 -22.47 1.42
CA LYS A 277 29.78 -22.56 1.39
C LYS A 277 29.24 -23.85 0.77
N GLY A 278 30.12 -24.66 0.17
CA GLY A 278 29.74 -25.94 -0.42
C GLY A 278 29.45 -25.89 -1.91
N ASN A 279 28.76 -26.93 -2.38
CA ASN A 279 28.46 -27.16 -3.80
C ASN A 279 26.99 -26.89 -4.06
N PHE A 280 26.69 -26.36 -5.25
CA PHE A 280 25.32 -26.06 -5.69
C PHE A 280 25.14 -26.61 -7.11
N LEU A 281 24.04 -27.33 -7.34
CA LEU A 281 23.64 -27.77 -8.68
C LEU A 281 22.77 -26.71 -9.34
N VAL A 282 23.05 -26.42 -10.61
CA VAL A 282 22.29 -25.51 -11.46
C VAL A 282 21.77 -26.28 -12.66
N ASN A 283 20.46 -26.30 -12.87
CA ASN A 283 19.80 -26.85 -14.03
C ASN A 283 19.36 -25.71 -14.97
N LEU A 284 19.93 -25.67 -16.17
CA LEU A 284 19.69 -24.61 -17.16
C LEU A 284 18.32 -24.72 -17.80
N MET A 285 17.84 -25.93 -18.06
CA MET A 285 16.55 -26.16 -18.74
C MET A 285 15.38 -25.81 -17.83
N GLU A 286 15.42 -26.24 -16.57
CA GLU A 286 14.39 -25.95 -15.58
C GLU A 286 14.55 -24.57 -14.95
N LYS A 287 15.62 -23.84 -15.24
CA LYS A 287 15.96 -22.56 -14.60
C LYS A 287 15.98 -22.66 -13.08
N THR A 288 16.60 -23.72 -12.54
CA THR A 288 16.64 -23.98 -11.09
C THR A 288 18.08 -24.01 -10.57
N CYS A 289 18.22 -23.72 -9.27
CA CYS A 289 19.45 -23.84 -8.51
C CYS A 289 19.16 -24.35 -7.10
N GLU A 290 20.00 -25.19 -6.53
CA GLU A 290 19.83 -25.67 -5.14
C GLU A 290 19.77 -24.56 -4.10
N CYS A 291 20.32 -23.37 -4.38
CA CYS A 291 20.16 -22.19 -3.52
C CYS A 291 18.73 -21.62 -3.51
N LYS A 292 17.82 -22.16 -4.30
CA LYS A 292 16.40 -21.79 -4.48
C LYS A 292 16.15 -20.38 -5.04
N ARG A 293 17.10 -19.47 -5.05
CA ARG A 293 16.88 -18.08 -5.50
C ARG A 293 16.52 -17.99 -6.97
N PHE A 294 17.14 -18.79 -7.85
CA PHE A 294 16.90 -18.71 -9.28
C PHE A 294 15.43 -18.95 -9.64
N GLN A 295 14.83 -20.02 -9.12
CA GLN A 295 13.43 -20.36 -9.36
C GLN A 295 12.43 -19.53 -8.52
N GLN A 296 12.88 -19.00 -7.37
CA GLN A 296 12.03 -18.20 -6.48
C GLN A 296 11.90 -16.75 -6.93
N ASP A 297 13.03 -16.13 -7.30
CA ASP A 297 13.09 -14.75 -7.72
C ASP A 297 12.85 -14.62 -9.23
N GLU A 298 12.98 -15.75 -9.99
CA GLU A 298 12.97 -15.82 -11.46
C GLU A 298 13.98 -14.85 -12.11
N ILE A 299 15.00 -14.53 -11.33
CA ILE A 299 16.21 -13.81 -11.74
C ILE A 299 17.41 -14.73 -11.49
N PRO A 300 18.34 -14.86 -12.46
CA PRO A 300 19.52 -15.70 -12.28
C PRO A 300 20.30 -15.37 -11.01
N CYS A 301 20.49 -16.36 -10.15
CA CYS A 301 21.32 -16.22 -8.96
C CYS A 301 22.81 -16.22 -9.33
N ALA A 302 23.68 -15.90 -8.39
CA ALA A 302 25.12 -15.87 -8.63
C ALA A 302 25.68 -17.21 -9.15
N HIS A 303 25.13 -18.35 -8.71
CA HIS A 303 25.52 -19.66 -9.20
C HIS A 303 25.16 -19.87 -10.69
N ALA A 304 23.94 -19.49 -11.08
CA ALA A 304 23.51 -19.55 -12.47
C ALA A 304 24.34 -18.62 -13.37
N ILE A 305 24.64 -17.41 -12.91
CA ILE A 305 25.50 -16.46 -13.66
C ILE A 305 26.93 -17.00 -13.83
N ALA A 306 27.49 -17.67 -12.84
CA ALA A 306 28.79 -18.32 -12.98
C ALA A 306 28.77 -19.35 -14.11
N VAL A 307 27.70 -20.16 -14.21
CA VAL A 307 27.52 -21.12 -15.32
C VAL A 307 27.42 -20.39 -16.66
N PHE A 308 26.58 -19.34 -16.75
CA PHE A 308 26.40 -18.56 -17.98
C PHE A 308 27.69 -17.92 -18.48
N THR A 309 28.52 -17.40 -17.55
CA THR A 309 29.83 -16.84 -17.88
C THR A 309 30.74 -17.90 -18.49
N LYS A 310 30.76 -19.13 -17.91
CA LYS A 310 31.58 -20.23 -18.43
C LYS A 310 31.09 -20.77 -19.77
N THR A 311 29.77 -20.84 -19.95
CA THR A 311 29.11 -21.37 -21.15
C THR A 311 28.84 -20.31 -22.22
N ARG A 312 29.16 -19.05 -21.97
CA ARG A 312 28.90 -17.89 -22.84
C ARG A 312 27.42 -17.67 -23.17
N LEU A 313 26.53 -18.06 -22.25
CA LEU A 313 25.09 -17.83 -22.37
C LEU A 313 24.73 -16.40 -21.97
N LYS A 314 23.71 -15.84 -22.63
CA LYS A 314 23.20 -14.49 -22.32
C LYS A 314 22.32 -14.52 -21.08
N THR A 315 22.74 -13.84 -20.03
CA THR A 315 22.02 -13.81 -18.74
C THR A 315 20.58 -13.32 -18.87
N TYR A 316 20.32 -12.36 -19.75
CA TYR A 316 18.98 -11.77 -19.94
C TYR A 316 17.93 -12.73 -20.51
N ASP A 317 18.34 -13.80 -21.22
CA ASP A 317 17.43 -14.82 -21.76
C ASP A 317 16.82 -15.70 -20.66
N TYR A 318 17.44 -15.69 -19.49
CA TYR A 318 17.03 -16.47 -18.31
C TYR A 318 16.27 -15.66 -17.27
N VAL A 319 16.09 -14.36 -17.48
CA VAL A 319 15.28 -13.48 -16.63
C VAL A 319 13.81 -13.58 -17.07
N ALA A 320 12.89 -13.65 -16.12
CA ALA A 320 11.46 -13.69 -16.43
C ALA A 320 10.98 -12.43 -17.15
N ASP A 321 10.01 -12.59 -18.05
CA ASP A 321 9.56 -11.54 -18.96
C ASP A 321 9.01 -10.31 -18.24
N TYR A 322 8.39 -10.49 -17.08
CA TYR A 322 7.85 -9.35 -16.32
C TYR A 322 8.91 -8.45 -15.67
N TYR A 323 10.20 -8.80 -15.71
CA TYR A 323 11.32 -7.91 -15.35
C TYR A 323 11.92 -7.16 -16.55
N LYS A 324 11.44 -7.43 -17.75
CA LYS A 324 11.95 -6.76 -18.95
C LYS A 324 11.44 -5.33 -19.05
N THR A 325 12.27 -4.46 -19.56
CA THR A 325 11.92 -3.05 -19.82
C THR A 325 10.75 -2.93 -20.81
N THR A 326 10.65 -3.84 -21.78
CA THR A 326 9.51 -3.89 -22.71
C THR A 326 8.19 -4.14 -22.00
N THR A 327 8.19 -5.04 -21.01
CA THR A 327 7.01 -5.34 -20.17
C THR A 327 6.64 -4.15 -19.28
N MET A 328 7.65 -3.47 -18.72
CA MET A 328 7.41 -2.24 -17.94
C MET A 328 6.79 -1.14 -18.80
N LYS A 329 7.28 -0.92 -20.02
CA LYS A 329 6.67 0.03 -20.97
C LYS A 329 5.22 -0.32 -21.29
N ALA A 330 4.94 -1.60 -21.59
CA ALA A 330 3.59 -2.07 -21.85
C ALA A 330 2.64 -1.92 -20.62
N THR A 331 3.15 -1.99 -19.40
CA THR A 331 2.38 -1.76 -18.18
C THR A 331 1.85 -0.33 -18.12
N TYR A 332 2.63 0.65 -18.57
CA TYR A 332 2.32 2.09 -18.49
C TYR A 332 1.90 2.71 -19.82
N ASP A 333 1.64 1.91 -20.86
CA ASP A 333 1.20 2.38 -22.16
C ASP A 333 -0.20 3.02 -22.12
N SER A 334 -1.05 2.54 -21.23
CA SER A 334 -2.38 3.12 -21.03
C SER A 334 -2.37 4.34 -20.12
N THR A 335 -3.04 5.42 -20.55
CA THR A 335 -3.16 6.67 -19.81
C THR A 335 -4.35 6.66 -18.86
N VAL A 336 -4.18 7.22 -17.67
CA VAL A 336 -5.27 7.49 -16.73
C VAL A 336 -5.80 8.89 -17.01
N HIS A 337 -6.99 8.97 -17.62
CA HIS A 337 -7.59 10.26 -17.96
C HIS A 337 -8.22 10.95 -16.75
N PRO A 338 -8.11 12.28 -16.64
CA PRO A 338 -8.92 13.05 -15.69
C PRO A 338 -10.40 12.93 -16.06
N LEU A 339 -11.28 12.98 -15.06
CA LEU A 339 -12.70 13.10 -15.35
C LEU A 339 -13.04 14.51 -15.82
N PRO A 340 -14.01 14.67 -16.75
CA PRO A 340 -14.52 15.98 -17.15
C PRO A 340 -15.15 16.71 -15.96
N ASN A 341 -15.45 17.98 -16.11
CA ASN A 341 -16.13 18.76 -15.08
C ASN A 341 -17.48 18.13 -14.74
N TYR A 342 -17.87 18.19 -13.46
CA TYR A 342 -19.14 17.61 -12.98
C TYR A 342 -20.37 18.10 -13.78
N SER A 343 -20.35 19.33 -14.27
CA SER A 343 -21.40 19.91 -15.12
C SER A 343 -21.59 19.23 -16.48
N GLU A 344 -20.56 18.48 -16.93
CA GLU A 344 -20.54 17.78 -18.21
C GLU A 344 -20.92 16.30 -18.09
N TRP A 345 -21.18 15.84 -16.86
CA TRP A 345 -21.52 14.43 -16.62
C TRP A 345 -22.94 14.14 -17.06
N THR A 346 -23.10 13.27 -18.03
CA THR A 346 -24.39 12.77 -18.48
C THR A 346 -24.70 11.44 -17.81
N LEU A 347 -25.84 11.37 -17.12
CA LEU A 347 -26.36 10.10 -16.59
C LEU A 347 -27.01 9.31 -17.72
N PRO A 348 -26.58 8.07 -17.98
CA PRO A 348 -27.37 7.18 -18.80
C PRO A 348 -28.72 6.93 -18.12
N GLU A 349 -29.83 6.95 -18.86
CA GLU A 349 -31.18 6.70 -18.36
C GLU A 349 -31.34 5.35 -17.64
N THR A 350 -30.43 4.41 -17.94
CA THR A 350 -30.36 3.06 -17.33
C THR A 350 -29.73 3.06 -15.91
N LEU A 351 -29.13 4.16 -15.45
CA LEU A 351 -28.42 4.24 -14.16
C LEU A 351 -29.29 4.89 -13.06
N ASN A 352 -30.49 4.34 -12.82
CA ASN A 352 -31.35 4.72 -11.70
C ASN A 352 -30.90 4.08 -10.36
N ILE A 353 -29.60 4.04 -10.08
CA ILE A 353 -29.07 3.50 -8.83
C ILE A 353 -28.89 4.65 -7.85
N ILE A 354 -29.70 4.66 -6.80
CA ILE A 354 -29.55 5.59 -5.68
C ILE A 354 -28.72 4.91 -4.60
N VAL A 355 -27.51 5.41 -4.36
CA VAL A 355 -26.66 4.96 -3.26
C VAL A 355 -26.89 5.91 -2.07
N LEU A 356 -27.49 5.39 -1.03
CA LEU A 356 -27.69 6.12 0.22
C LEU A 356 -26.49 5.96 1.14
N PRO A 357 -26.16 6.97 1.96
CA PRO A 357 -25.14 6.83 2.99
C PRO A 357 -25.52 5.74 4.01
N PRO A 358 -24.54 5.07 4.66
CA PRO A 358 -24.82 4.11 5.71
C PRO A 358 -25.71 4.69 6.81
N LYS A 359 -26.66 3.88 7.32
CA LYS A 359 -27.66 4.32 8.31
C LYS A 359 -27.03 4.78 9.64
N SER A 360 -25.86 4.26 10.00
CA SER A 360 -25.17 4.58 11.25
C SER A 360 -24.07 5.60 11.05
N ARG A 361 -24.17 6.75 11.70
CA ARG A 361 -23.07 7.71 11.85
C ARG A 361 -22.29 7.37 13.11
N LYS A 362 -20.95 7.45 13.05
CA LYS A 362 -20.14 7.39 14.26
C LYS A 362 -20.51 8.56 15.16
N PRO A 363 -20.87 8.33 16.45
CA PRO A 363 -21.15 9.43 17.36
C PRO A 363 -19.91 10.34 17.48
N PRO A 364 -20.09 11.66 17.60
CA PRO A 364 -19.00 12.58 17.84
C PRO A 364 -18.30 12.22 19.15
N GLY A 365 -17.01 12.07 19.12
CA GLY A 365 -16.21 11.70 20.29
C GLY A 365 -14.74 11.57 19.99
N ARG A 366 -13.93 11.48 21.05
CA ARG A 366 -12.48 11.31 20.92
C ARG A 366 -12.17 9.97 20.24
N THR A 367 -11.48 10.00 19.11
CA THR A 367 -11.02 8.78 18.42
C THR A 367 -10.15 7.94 19.34
N ARG A 368 -10.33 6.62 19.33
CA ARG A 368 -9.49 5.70 20.13
C ARG A 368 -8.04 5.85 19.71
N ARG A 369 -7.15 6.09 20.65
CA ARG A 369 -5.70 6.25 20.41
C ARG A 369 -4.98 4.90 20.29
N LYS A 370 -5.61 3.79 20.67
CA LYS A 370 -4.99 2.45 20.63
C LYS A 370 -5.64 1.61 19.54
N ARG A 371 -4.82 0.92 18.76
CA ARG A 371 -5.24 -0.11 17.81
C ARG A 371 -6.04 -1.20 18.54
N ILE A 372 -7.16 -1.62 17.97
CA ILE A 372 -7.86 -2.84 18.41
C ILE A 372 -7.05 -4.02 17.85
N ARG A 373 -6.62 -4.93 18.70
CA ARG A 373 -5.87 -6.11 18.28
C ARG A 373 -6.81 -7.10 17.62
N SER A 374 -6.33 -7.80 16.60
CA SER A 374 -7.04 -8.87 15.93
C SER A 374 -7.24 -10.05 16.88
N ARG A 375 -8.31 -10.83 16.67
CA ARG A 375 -8.57 -12.04 17.45
C ARG A 375 -7.42 -13.04 17.23
N GLY A 376 -6.66 -13.38 18.30
CA GLY A 376 -5.47 -14.25 18.23
C GLY A 376 -4.12 -13.52 18.22
N GLU A 377 -4.09 -12.19 18.14
CA GLU A 377 -2.83 -11.43 18.26
C GLU A 377 -2.26 -11.53 19.68
N PRO A 378 -1.01 -12.03 19.88
CA PRO A 378 -0.45 -12.20 21.19
C PRO A 378 -0.34 -10.85 21.93
N LYS A 379 -0.68 -10.85 23.22
CA LYS A 379 -0.52 -9.65 24.04
C LYS A 379 0.97 -9.35 24.19
N VAL A 380 1.43 -8.22 23.60
CA VAL A 380 2.78 -7.71 23.87
C VAL A 380 2.86 -7.41 25.36
N GLN A 381 3.67 -8.16 26.08
CA GLN A 381 3.91 -7.92 27.49
C GLN A 381 4.75 -6.65 27.64
N ILE A 382 4.15 -5.61 28.23
CA ILE A 382 4.82 -4.34 28.44
C ILE A 382 5.86 -4.52 29.56
N LYS A 383 7.13 -4.25 29.26
CA LYS A 383 8.18 -4.16 30.26
C LYS A 383 8.05 -2.85 31.05
N CYS A 384 8.07 -2.93 32.36
CA CYS A 384 8.03 -1.76 33.23
C CYS A 384 9.27 -0.87 33.04
N GLY A 385 9.07 0.41 32.70
CA GLY A 385 10.18 1.37 32.51
C GLY A 385 10.94 1.74 33.79
N ARG A 386 10.55 1.19 34.99
CA ARG A 386 11.20 1.38 36.28
C ARG A 386 12.04 0.17 36.69
N CYS A 387 11.47 -1.05 36.66
CA CYS A 387 12.13 -2.26 37.10
C CYS A 387 12.41 -3.28 36.01
N ALA A 388 12.10 -2.97 34.73
CA ALA A 388 12.21 -3.82 33.54
C ALA A 388 11.45 -5.17 33.58
N GLN A 389 10.73 -5.49 34.64
CA GLN A 389 9.90 -6.70 34.75
C GLN A 389 8.61 -6.54 33.92
N GLN A 390 8.05 -7.67 33.49
CA GLN A 390 6.84 -7.73 32.70
C GLN A 390 5.58 -7.74 33.58
N GLY A 391 4.42 -7.35 33.01
CA GLY A 391 3.12 -7.48 33.64
C GLY A 391 2.58 -6.22 34.35
N HIS A 392 3.37 -5.17 34.52
CA HIS A 392 2.92 -3.90 35.09
C HIS A 392 3.61 -2.70 34.41
N ASN A 393 3.11 -1.48 34.60
CA ASN A 393 3.67 -0.25 34.05
C ASN A 393 4.42 0.56 35.16
N ARG A 394 5.11 1.63 34.76
CA ARG A 394 5.85 2.50 35.68
C ARG A 394 4.99 3.11 36.79
N LYS A 395 3.69 3.39 36.50
CA LYS A 395 2.78 4.02 37.48
C LYS A 395 2.32 3.05 38.58
N THR A 396 2.23 1.77 38.27
CA THR A 396 1.79 0.71 39.19
C THR A 396 2.96 -0.12 39.74
N CYS A 397 4.20 0.28 39.44
CA CYS A 397 5.40 -0.42 39.87
C CYS A 397 5.71 -0.19 41.34
N ARG A 398 5.76 -1.26 42.09
CA ARG A 398 6.18 -1.27 43.52
C ARG A 398 7.62 -1.76 43.71
N ASN A 399 8.30 -2.21 42.62
CA ASN A 399 9.66 -2.74 42.68
C ASN A 399 10.71 -1.64 42.68
N GLU A 400 11.92 -1.95 43.14
CA GLU A 400 13.05 -1.02 43.08
C GLU A 400 13.44 -0.66 41.67
N PRO A 401 13.85 0.59 41.41
CA PRO A 401 14.27 1.02 40.07
C PRO A 401 15.61 0.40 39.71
N ILE A 402 15.73 -0.06 38.43
CA ILE A 402 17.03 -0.47 37.88
C ILE A 402 17.87 0.77 37.61
N LEU A 403 19.04 0.85 38.21
CA LEU A 403 20.05 1.85 37.93
C LEU A 403 20.53 1.71 36.48
N LYS A 404 20.09 2.58 35.60
CA LYS A 404 20.65 2.70 34.23
C LYS A 404 22.02 3.35 34.36
N LEU A 405 23.08 2.61 34.14
CA LEU A 405 24.39 3.18 33.83
C LEU A 405 24.22 4.12 32.64
N ARG A 406 24.45 5.41 32.87
CA ARG A 406 24.47 6.42 31.79
C ARG A 406 25.67 6.12 30.89
N ASN A 407 25.43 5.52 29.72
CA ASN A 407 26.40 5.52 28.65
C ASN A 407 26.58 6.96 28.15
N THR A 408 27.62 7.63 28.64
CA THR A 408 28.13 8.90 28.13
C THR A 408 28.94 8.63 26.85
N THR A 409 28.25 8.45 25.73
CA THR A 409 28.84 8.62 24.41
C THR A 409 27.95 9.54 23.60
N LYS A 410 28.09 10.85 23.86
CA LYS A 410 27.71 11.87 22.90
C LYS A 410 28.79 11.90 21.82
N SER A 411 28.53 11.27 20.67
CA SER A 411 29.29 11.56 19.46
C SER A 411 28.95 12.98 19.00
N LYS A 412 29.97 13.84 19.01
CA LYS A 412 29.93 15.16 18.37
C LYS A 412 29.68 14.98 16.89
N LYS A 413 28.56 15.51 16.36
CA LYS A 413 28.45 15.82 14.93
C LYS A 413 29.53 16.86 14.59
N ILE A 414 30.42 16.46 13.70
CA ILE A 414 31.35 17.36 13.01
C ILE A 414 30.59 17.81 11.76
N ASP A 415 30.28 19.10 11.70
CA ASP A 415 29.84 19.79 10.49
C ASP A 415 30.96 19.78 9.45
N LYS A 416 30.70 19.28 8.29
CA LYS A 416 31.30 19.70 7.03
C LYS A 416 30.34 19.41 5.88
#